data_cbac94baa7f0dc3b4a262573f7a4946a
#
_entry.id   cbac94baa7f0dc3b4a262573f7a4946a
#
_cell.length_a   1.000
_cell.length_b   1.000
_cell.length_c   1.000
_cell.angle_alpha   90.00
_cell.angle_beta   90.00
_cell.angle_gamma   90.00
#
_symmetry.space_group_name_H-M   'P 1'
#
loop_
_entity.id
_entity.type
_entity.pdbx_description
1 polymer ?
#
loop_
_entity_poly.entity_id
_entity_poly.type
_entity_poly.pdbx_seq_one_letter_code
_entity_poly.pdbx_strand_id
1 'polypeptide(L)'
;MGAKITTKQDGSFMSLETDMVVVSASISEDNPDLKTARKLGIKVVKYSQILGSLMKEKRGIAISGTHGKTTTSAMISTILKTAGLDPTFVIGGEVPDIGGNAHLGKGNLFVAEACEYDRSFLNLTPQVGVITNIEEDHLDYYENIEKIINAFGDFASSISKDGLLVVNNHDDNVAVAVQRAYCKVETYSLDNSSDWYGEVLPVGSGIKRFRVFKKDKFFDEFILKIPGTHNVLNALAAIAVCTFIGVDKDSIKTALASFLGANRRFQIVGVRSGITVIDDYAHNPVKCAAAIASCQPLASKVVAWFQPHGYGPTRFLRAD
;
A
#
# COMPACT_ATOMS: atom_id res chain seq x y z
N MET A 1 -20.10 16.62 3.30
CA MET A 1 -20.63 15.25 3.28
C MET A 1 -21.64 14.95 4.41
N GLY A 2 -21.93 15.84 5.35
CA GLY A 2 -23.01 15.71 6.32
C GLY A 2 -22.85 14.62 7.40
N ALA A 3 -21.63 14.04 7.55
CA ALA A 3 -21.38 13.03 8.58
C ALA A 3 -21.44 13.64 9.99
N LYS A 4 -22.14 12.98 10.90
CA LYS A 4 -22.12 13.32 12.33
C LYS A 4 -20.94 12.58 12.97
N ILE A 5 -20.11 13.29 13.73
CA ILE A 5 -18.93 12.75 14.39
C ILE A 5 -19.15 12.76 15.90
N THR A 6 -18.78 11.67 16.56
CA THR A 6 -18.75 11.56 18.03
C THR A 6 -17.45 10.86 18.46
N THR A 7 -16.95 11.24 19.62
CA THR A 7 -15.86 10.53 20.31
C THR A 7 -16.38 9.54 21.35
N LYS A 8 -17.70 9.51 21.57
CA LYS A 8 -18.32 8.58 22.51
C LYS A 8 -18.50 7.21 21.85
N GLN A 9 -18.09 6.18 22.54
CA GLN A 9 -18.28 4.77 22.17
C GLN A 9 -19.05 4.07 23.30
N ASP A 10 -20.24 4.58 23.62
CA ASP A 10 -21.08 4.14 24.73
C ASP A 10 -22.40 3.51 24.29
N GLY A 11 -22.58 3.27 23.01
CA GLY A 11 -23.79 2.73 22.39
C GLY A 11 -24.91 3.75 22.15
N SER A 12 -24.77 4.99 22.62
CA SER A 12 -25.83 6.02 22.54
C SER A 12 -26.09 6.52 21.10
N PHE A 13 -25.16 6.29 20.18
CA PHE A 13 -25.30 6.67 18.76
C PHE A 13 -26.05 5.62 17.93
N MET A 14 -26.26 4.42 18.44
CA MET A 14 -27.01 3.36 17.78
C MET A 14 -28.50 3.53 17.96
N SER A 15 -29.27 3.49 16.88
CA SER A 15 -30.73 3.55 16.87
C SER A 15 -31.31 2.53 15.89
N LEU A 16 -32.60 2.28 15.96
CA LEU A 16 -33.33 1.42 15.01
C LEU A 16 -33.38 2.00 13.59
N GLU A 17 -33.01 3.25 13.41
CA GLU A 17 -32.83 3.89 12.08
C GLU A 17 -31.46 3.60 11.45
N THR A 18 -30.58 2.90 12.17
CA THR A 18 -29.25 2.54 11.68
C THR A 18 -29.36 1.29 10.80
N ASP A 19 -29.10 1.43 9.52
CA ASP A 19 -29.16 0.30 8.55
C ASP A 19 -28.01 -0.69 8.74
N MET A 20 -26.82 -0.18 9.02
CA MET A 20 -25.60 -1.00 9.10
C MET A 20 -24.52 -0.32 9.95
N VAL A 21 -23.76 -1.12 10.67
CA VAL A 21 -22.54 -0.70 11.38
C VAL A 21 -21.32 -1.29 10.69
N VAL A 22 -20.39 -0.43 10.29
CA VAL A 22 -19.10 -0.82 9.68
C VAL A 22 -18.01 -0.64 10.72
N VAL A 23 -17.25 -1.71 10.99
CA VAL A 23 -16.22 -1.71 12.03
C VAL A 23 -14.81 -1.96 11.49
N SER A 24 -13.83 -1.30 12.09
CA SER A 24 -12.42 -1.64 11.89
C SER A 24 -12.09 -2.99 12.54
N ALA A 25 -11.13 -3.72 11.99
CA ALA A 25 -10.60 -4.95 12.56
C ALA A 25 -9.99 -4.75 13.97
N SER A 26 -9.59 -3.53 14.33
CA SER A 26 -9.03 -3.18 15.63
C SER A 26 -10.08 -2.97 16.74
N ILE A 27 -11.35 -2.95 16.39
CA ILE A 27 -12.43 -2.78 17.40
C ILE A 27 -12.73 -4.13 18.06
N SER A 28 -12.59 -4.17 19.38
CA SER A 28 -12.85 -5.39 20.16
C SER A 28 -14.34 -5.72 20.22
N GLU A 29 -14.65 -7.01 20.39
CA GLU A 29 -16.02 -7.52 20.57
C GLU A 29 -16.74 -6.93 21.79
N ASP A 30 -15.96 -6.42 22.77
CA ASP A 30 -16.48 -5.79 23.98
C ASP A 30 -16.90 -4.32 23.81
N ASN A 31 -16.66 -3.73 22.63
CA ASN A 31 -17.02 -2.34 22.37
C ASN A 31 -18.53 -2.10 22.58
N PRO A 32 -18.93 -1.08 23.36
CA PRO A 32 -20.34 -0.80 23.67
C PRO A 32 -21.21 -0.54 22.45
N ASP A 33 -20.68 0.11 21.41
CA ASP A 33 -21.41 0.38 20.17
C ASP A 33 -21.72 -0.93 19.45
N LEU A 34 -20.77 -1.88 19.38
CA LEU A 34 -20.98 -3.20 18.80
C LEU A 34 -22.01 -4.02 19.57
N LYS A 35 -21.91 -4.03 20.90
CA LYS A 35 -22.88 -4.74 21.76
C LYS A 35 -24.30 -4.19 21.56
N THR A 36 -24.42 -2.86 21.46
CA THR A 36 -25.73 -2.21 21.24
C THR A 36 -26.27 -2.51 19.84
N ALA A 37 -25.41 -2.43 18.79
CA ALA A 37 -25.81 -2.76 17.42
C ALA A 37 -26.36 -4.19 17.32
N ARG A 38 -25.64 -5.16 17.90
CA ARG A 38 -26.12 -6.57 17.94
C ARG A 38 -27.40 -6.75 18.72
N LYS A 39 -27.52 -6.07 19.85
CA LYS A 39 -28.75 -6.12 20.67
C LYS A 39 -29.97 -5.56 19.94
N LEU A 40 -29.76 -4.55 19.09
CA LEU A 40 -30.79 -3.96 18.23
C LEU A 40 -31.02 -4.74 16.93
N GLY A 41 -30.27 -5.82 16.66
CA GLY A 41 -30.38 -6.60 15.44
C GLY A 41 -29.82 -5.88 14.20
N ILE A 42 -28.99 -4.83 14.38
CA ILE A 42 -28.40 -4.09 13.30
C ILE A 42 -27.29 -4.92 12.65
N LYS A 43 -27.23 -4.94 11.32
CA LYS A 43 -26.18 -5.62 10.58
C LYS A 43 -24.81 -5.02 10.89
N VAL A 44 -23.88 -5.84 11.38
CA VAL A 44 -22.48 -5.45 11.63
C VAL A 44 -21.59 -6.11 10.58
N VAL A 45 -20.75 -5.34 9.92
CA VAL A 45 -19.79 -5.82 8.90
C VAL A 45 -18.41 -5.21 9.13
N LYS A 46 -17.36 -5.95 8.79
CA LYS A 46 -15.99 -5.41 8.82
C LYS A 46 -15.79 -4.43 7.66
N TYR A 47 -14.96 -3.41 7.88
CA TYR A 47 -14.58 -2.44 6.85
C TYR A 47 -14.06 -3.12 5.57
N SER A 48 -13.21 -4.15 5.70
CA SER A 48 -12.68 -4.91 4.57
C SER A 48 -13.77 -5.63 3.75
N GLN A 49 -14.88 -6.06 4.38
CA GLN A 49 -16.01 -6.68 3.69
C GLN A 49 -16.78 -5.67 2.83
N ILE A 50 -16.96 -4.44 3.34
CA ILE A 50 -17.57 -3.35 2.55
C ILE A 50 -16.65 -2.98 1.39
N LEU A 51 -15.34 -2.85 1.64
CA LEU A 51 -14.36 -2.55 0.60
C LEU A 51 -14.38 -3.61 -0.51
N GLY A 52 -14.44 -4.89 -0.14
CA GLY A 52 -14.58 -6.00 -1.08
C GLY A 52 -15.88 -5.96 -1.88
N SER A 53 -17.00 -5.60 -1.23
CA SER A 53 -18.29 -5.45 -1.91
C SER A 53 -18.25 -4.34 -2.96
N LEU A 54 -17.64 -3.20 -2.64
CA LEU A 54 -17.47 -2.10 -3.59
C LEU A 54 -16.50 -2.45 -4.74
N MET A 55 -15.46 -3.24 -4.45
CA MET A 55 -14.51 -3.69 -5.47
C MET A 55 -15.15 -4.61 -6.51
N LYS A 56 -16.13 -5.43 -6.13
CA LYS A 56 -16.83 -6.36 -7.05
C LYS A 56 -17.57 -5.65 -8.20
N GLU A 57 -17.92 -4.39 -8.02
CA GLU A 57 -18.62 -3.60 -9.03
C GLU A 57 -17.67 -3.00 -10.07
N LYS A 58 -16.34 -3.13 -9.87
CA LYS A 58 -15.30 -2.53 -10.70
C LYS A 58 -14.16 -3.52 -10.95
N ARG A 59 -13.25 -3.16 -11.83
CA ARG A 59 -11.98 -3.87 -12.00
C ARG A 59 -11.06 -3.55 -10.82
N GLY A 60 -10.94 -4.49 -9.88
CA GLY A 60 -10.17 -4.31 -8.65
C GLY A 60 -8.66 -4.41 -8.88
N ILE A 61 -7.92 -3.51 -8.25
CA ILE A 61 -6.47 -3.51 -8.14
C ILE A 61 -6.14 -3.49 -6.65
N ALA A 62 -5.56 -4.55 -6.11
CA ALA A 62 -5.27 -4.70 -4.69
C ALA A 62 -3.77 -4.80 -4.44
N ILE A 63 -3.24 -3.91 -3.61
CA ILE A 63 -1.81 -3.83 -3.31
C ILE A 63 -1.56 -4.31 -1.88
N SER A 64 -0.87 -5.45 -1.76
CA SER A 64 -0.51 -6.07 -0.49
C SER A 64 1.01 -6.16 -0.30
N GLY A 65 1.42 -6.55 0.90
CA GLY A 65 2.81 -6.70 1.33
C GLY A 65 3.05 -6.07 2.69
N THR A 66 4.13 -6.41 3.34
CA THR A 66 4.47 -5.84 4.66
C THR A 66 4.80 -4.34 4.53
N HIS A 67 5.55 -3.96 3.49
CA HIS A 67 5.99 -2.59 3.23
C HIS A 67 5.63 -2.14 1.81
N GLY A 68 5.57 -0.82 1.56
CA GLY A 68 5.37 -0.26 0.23
C GLY A 68 3.93 -0.15 -0.26
N LYS A 69 2.95 -0.76 0.41
CA LYS A 69 1.51 -0.74 0.02
C LYS A 69 1.02 0.67 -0.31
N THR A 70 1.11 1.59 0.62
CA THR A 70 0.62 2.98 0.49
C THR A 70 1.26 3.70 -0.70
N THR A 71 2.58 3.61 -0.80
CA THR A 71 3.33 4.29 -1.87
C THR A 71 2.98 3.71 -3.25
N THR A 72 2.92 2.38 -3.37
CA THR A 72 2.56 1.72 -4.64
C THR A 72 1.12 2.02 -5.04
N SER A 73 0.17 1.96 -4.10
CA SER A 73 -1.24 2.33 -4.35
C SER A 73 -1.38 3.79 -4.76
N ALA A 74 -0.63 4.68 -4.12
CA ALA A 74 -0.59 6.10 -4.45
C ALA A 74 -0.04 6.33 -5.87
N MET A 75 1.07 5.69 -6.23
CA MET A 75 1.65 5.79 -7.59
C MET A 75 0.65 5.29 -8.65
N ILE A 76 0.05 4.11 -8.44
CA ILE A 76 -0.95 3.56 -9.35
C ILE A 76 -2.12 4.52 -9.51
N SER A 77 -2.68 5.02 -8.40
CA SER A 77 -3.83 5.95 -8.44
C SER A 77 -3.48 7.26 -9.13
N THR A 78 -2.27 7.79 -8.92
CA THR A 78 -1.77 8.99 -9.60
C THR A 78 -1.63 8.75 -11.11
N ILE A 79 -1.06 7.62 -11.52
CA ILE A 79 -0.92 7.25 -12.94
C ILE A 79 -2.30 7.14 -13.60
N LEU A 80 -3.23 6.42 -12.99
CA LEU A 80 -4.58 6.22 -13.53
C LEU A 80 -5.35 7.54 -13.63
N LYS A 81 -5.19 8.42 -12.65
CA LYS A 81 -5.80 9.77 -12.67
C LYS A 81 -5.19 10.64 -13.76
N THR A 82 -3.86 10.62 -13.91
CA THR A 82 -3.15 11.35 -14.98
C THR A 82 -3.56 10.88 -16.38
N ALA A 83 -3.81 9.57 -16.53
CA ALA A 83 -4.33 8.98 -17.76
C ALA A 83 -5.83 9.25 -18.00
N GLY A 84 -6.51 10.04 -17.15
CA GLY A 84 -7.93 10.37 -17.30
C GLY A 84 -8.90 9.24 -17.00
N LEU A 85 -8.46 8.16 -16.34
CA LEU A 85 -9.28 6.97 -16.06
C LEU A 85 -10.17 7.11 -14.82
N ASP A 86 -10.03 8.20 -14.07
CA ASP A 86 -10.84 8.56 -12.88
C ASP A 86 -11.16 7.35 -11.97
N PRO A 87 -10.13 6.69 -11.38
CA PRO A 87 -10.34 5.50 -10.56
C PRO A 87 -11.01 5.84 -9.23
N THR A 88 -11.81 4.91 -8.69
CA THR A 88 -12.08 4.89 -7.26
C THR A 88 -10.82 4.40 -6.56
N PHE A 89 -10.44 5.03 -5.45
CA PHE A 89 -9.31 4.53 -4.66
C PHE A 89 -9.53 4.69 -3.16
N VAL A 90 -8.91 3.78 -2.39
CA VAL A 90 -8.80 3.84 -0.93
C VAL A 90 -7.38 3.44 -0.53
N ILE A 91 -6.63 4.39 0.01
CA ILE A 91 -5.20 4.31 0.31
C ILE A 91 -4.99 4.59 1.79
N GLY A 92 -4.05 3.92 2.44
CA GLY A 92 -3.77 4.05 3.88
C GLY A 92 -3.10 5.37 4.29
N GLY A 93 -2.66 6.19 3.35
CA GLY A 93 -2.05 7.50 3.59
C GLY A 93 -2.65 8.58 2.73
N GLU A 94 -2.63 9.81 3.21
CA GLU A 94 -3.09 10.97 2.45
C GLU A 94 -2.10 11.30 1.32
N VAL A 95 -2.61 11.45 0.10
CA VAL A 95 -1.83 11.76 -1.11
C VAL A 95 -2.33 13.09 -1.68
N PRO A 96 -1.66 14.21 -1.39
CA PRO A 96 -2.12 15.53 -1.78
C PRO A 96 -2.34 15.68 -3.29
N ASP A 97 -1.45 15.09 -4.10
CA ASP A 97 -1.48 15.20 -5.57
C ASP A 97 -2.78 14.65 -6.19
N ILE A 98 -3.46 13.73 -5.51
CA ILE A 98 -4.72 13.14 -5.98
C ILE A 98 -5.93 13.51 -5.12
N GLY A 99 -5.74 14.42 -4.14
CA GLY A 99 -6.82 15.00 -3.34
C GLY A 99 -7.20 14.22 -2.09
N GLY A 100 -6.30 13.40 -1.54
CA GLY A 100 -6.49 12.72 -0.26
C GLY A 100 -6.23 11.22 -0.32
N ASN A 101 -6.80 10.49 0.62
CA ASN A 101 -6.61 9.05 0.77
C ASN A 101 -7.76 8.20 0.20
N ALA A 102 -8.86 8.83 -0.22
CA ALA A 102 -10.01 8.17 -0.82
C ALA A 102 -10.70 9.05 -1.85
N HIS A 103 -11.16 8.44 -2.92
CA HIS A 103 -11.89 9.10 -3.99
C HIS A 103 -12.91 8.14 -4.60
N LEU A 104 -14.11 8.63 -4.85
CA LEU A 104 -15.13 7.91 -5.61
C LEU A 104 -15.07 8.36 -7.07
N GLY A 105 -14.33 7.62 -7.90
CA GLY A 105 -14.19 7.89 -9.31
C GLY A 105 -15.34 7.36 -10.15
N LYS A 106 -15.56 7.97 -11.31
CA LYS A 106 -16.54 7.54 -12.31
C LYS A 106 -16.04 6.41 -13.21
N GLY A 107 -14.72 6.17 -13.23
CA GLY A 107 -14.09 5.10 -14.01
C GLY A 107 -14.39 3.70 -13.47
N ASN A 108 -14.04 2.69 -14.26
CA ASN A 108 -14.27 1.27 -13.95
C ASN A 108 -13.14 0.61 -13.14
N LEU A 109 -12.24 1.40 -12.55
CA LEU A 109 -11.11 0.88 -11.78
C LEU A 109 -11.30 1.19 -10.30
N PHE A 110 -10.90 0.23 -9.43
CA PHE A 110 -10.90 0.38 -7.99
C PHE A 110 -9.53 -0.01 -7.44
N VAL A 111 -8.78 0.94 -6.89
CA VAL A 111 -7.46 0.72 -6.27
C VAL A 111 -7.62 0.69 -4.76
N ALA A 112 -7.15 -0.37 -4.11
CA ALA A 112 -7.20 -0.48 -2.66
C ALA A 112 -5.90 -1.03 -2.08
N GLU A 113 -5.50 -0.51 -0.93
CA GLU A 113 -4.56 -1.21 -0.07
C GLU A 113 -5.22 -2.47 0.49
N ALA A 114 -4.52 -3.58 0.35
CA ALA A 114 -4.93 -4.90 0.79
C ALA A 114 -4.14 -5.27 2.06
N CYS A 115 -4.69 -4.85 3.22
CA CYS A 115 -4.05 -5.09 4.51
C CYS A 115 -4.13 -6.57 4.88
N GLU A 116 -2.97 -7.14 5.23
CA GLU A 116 -2.81 -8.52 5.68
C GLU A 116 -3.37 -8.77 7.08
N TYR A 117 -3.41 -7.75 7.95
CA TYR A 117 -3.91 -7.88 9.32
C TYR A 117 -5.34 -8.42 9.35
N ASP A 118 -5.60 -9.36 10.26
CA ASP A 118 -6.89 -10.05 10.39
C ASP A 118 -7.36 -10.71 9.08
N ARG A 119 -6.41 -11.04 8.17
CA ARG A 119 -6.71 -11.57 6.82
C ARG A 119 -7.68 -10.69 6.03
N SER A 120 -7.72 -9.41 6.33
CA SER A 120 -8.66 -8.44 5.75
C SER A 120 -8.61 -8.41 4.22
N PHE A 121 -7.42 -8.60 3.63
CA PHE A 121 -7.22 -8.64 2.17
C PHE A 121 -7.96 -9.78 1.46
N LEU A 122 -8.32 -10.86 2.16
CA LEU A 122 -9.08 -11.98 1.59
C LEU A 122 -10.56 -11.66 1.34
N ASN A 123 -11.05 -10.51 1.83
CA ASN A 123 -12.37 -10.02 1.48
C ASN A 123 -12.40 -9.34 0.10
N LEU A 124 -11.23 -9.01 -0.47
CA LEU A 124 -11.12 -8.38 -1.77
C LEU A 124 -11.15 -9.44 -2.88
N THR A 125 -11.66 -9.06 -4.05
CA THR A 125 -11.71 -9.91 -5.24
C THR A 125 -11.06 -9.17 -6.42
N PRO A 126 -9.73 -8.97 -6.40
CA PRO A 126 -9.08 -8.15 -7.40
C PRO A 126 -8.86 -8.91 -8.72
N GLN A 127 -8.88 -8.16 -9.83
CA GLN A 127 -8.36 -8.63 -11.11
C GLN A 127 -6.84 -8.49 -11.16
N VAL A 128 -6.29 -7.46 -10.51
CA VAL A 128 -4.84 -7.24 -10.45
C VAL A 128 -4.39 -7.19 -9.01
N GLY A 129 -3.40 -8.02 -8.68
CA GLY A 129 -2.76 -8.04 -7.37
C GLY A 129 -1.32 -7.57 -7.44
N VAL A 130 -0.84 -6.98 -6.35
CA VAL A 130 0.58 -6.73 -6.10
C VAL A 130 0.96 -7.32 -4.76
N ILE A 131 2.09 -8.03 -4.69
CA ILE A 131 2.75 -8.40 -3.43
C ILE A 131 4.14 -7.78 -3.44
N THR A 132 4.37 -6.80 -2.57
CA THR A 132 5.63 -6.06 -2.53
C THR A 132 6.74 -6.80 -1.79
N ASN A 133 6.43 -7.38 -0.64
CA ASN A 133 7.32 -8.18 0.21
C ASN A 133 6.51 -8.88 1.30
N ILE A 134 7.10 -9.93 1.90
CA ILE A 134 6.48 -10.68 3.01
C ILE A 134 7.53 -10.84 4.11
N GLU A 135 7.35 -10.10 5.20
CA GLU A 135 8.21 -10.12 6.38
C GLU A 135 7.37 -10.38 7.64
N GLU A 136 8.04 -10.64 8.76
CA GLU A 136 7.37 -10.78 10.05
C GLU A 136 6.74 -9.45 10.47
N ASP A 137 5.42 -9.42 10.48
CA ASP A 137 4.60 -8.34 11.04
C ASP A 137 3.33 -8.96 11.61
N HIS A 138 2.67 -8.27 12.53
CA HIS A 138 1.41 -8.75 13.13
C HIS A 138 1.50 -10.15 13.75
N LEU A 139 2.63 -10.47 14.42
CA LEU A 139 2.86 -11.78 15.06
C LEU A 139 1.89 -12.04 16.22
N ASP A 140 1.26 -11.01 16.77
CA ASP A 140 0.13 -11.11 17.71
C ASP A 140 -1.10 -11.79 17.09
N TYR A 141 -1.25 -11.73 15.77
CA TYR A 141 -2.32 -12.38 15.01
C TYR A 141 -1.87 -13.66 14.31
N TYR A 142 -0.70 -13.63 13.64
CA TYR A 142 -0.25 -14.72 12.78
C TYR A 142 0.59 -15.79 13.50
N GLU A 143 1.19 -15.46 14.65
CA GLU A 143 2.07 -16.29 15.46
C GLU A 143 3.46 -16.55 14.83
N ASN A 144 3.58 -16.77 13.52
CA ASN A 144 4.84 -17.04 12.82
C ASN A 144 4.78 -16.65 11.34
N ILE A 145 5.96 -16.63 10.69
CA ILE A 145 6.11 -16.24 9.28
C ILE A 145 5.39 -17.23 8.34
N GLU A 146 5.33 -18.51 8.64
CA GLU A 146 4.69 -19.51 7.79
C GLU A 146 3.19 -19.24 7.65
N LYS A 147 2.53 -18.79 8.73
CA LYS A 147 1.11 -18.41 8.68
C LYS A 147 0.90 -17.15 7.87
N ILE A 148 1.85 -16.20 7.90
CA ILE A 148 1.83 -15.02 7.06
C ILE A 148 1.96 -15.43 5.58
N ILE A 149 2.97 -16.23 5.22
CA ILE A 149 3.18 -16.72 3.86
C ILE A 149 1.94 -17.45 3.34
N ASN A 150 1.33 -18.31 4.16
CA ASN A 150 0.10 -19.01 3.79
C ASN A 150 -1.06 -18.04 3.51
N ALA A 151 -1.23 -16.99 4.31
CA ALA A 151 -2.27 -15.99 4.08
C ALA A 151 -2.03 -15.21 2.77
N PHE A 152 -0.78 -14.87 2.44
CA PHE A 152 -0.42 -14.27 1.16
C PHE A 152 -0.62 -15.25 -0.01
N GLY A 153 -0.42 -16.55 0.19
CA GLY A 153 -0.78 -17.58 -0.78
C GLY A 153 -2.28 -17.63 -1.04
N ASP A 154 -3.11 -17.49 0.01
CA ASP A 154 -4.57 -17.37 -0.14
C ASP A 154 -4.94 -16.09 -0.92
N PHE A 155 -4.28 -14.98 -0.65
CA PHE A 155 -4.45 -13.74 -1.43
C PHE A 155 -4.04 -13.94 -2.90
N ALA A 156 -2.89 -14.55 -3.18
CA ALA A 156 -2.45 -14.84 -4.54
C ALA A 156 -3.48 -15.71 -5.31
N SER A 157 -4.09 -16.68 -4.64
CA SER A 157 -5.13 -17.53 -5.23
C SER A 157 -6.46 -16.83 -5.46
N SER A 158 -6.71 -15.70 -4.80
CA SER A 158 -7.94 -14.89 -4.96
C SER A 158 -7.94 -13.98 -6.19
N ILE A 159 -6.77 -13.80 -6.83
CA ILE A 159 -6.66 -13.01 -8.06
C ILE A 159 -7.39 -13.73 -9.20
N SER A 160 -8.16 -12.98 -9.99
CA SER A 160 -8.91 -13.50 -11.13
C SER A 160 -7.99 -14.24 -12.12
N LYS A 161 -8.42 -15.37 -12.65
CA LYS A 161 -7.60 -16.22 -13.56
C LYS A 161 -7.15 -15.49 -14.83
N ASP A 162 -7.94 -14.55 -15.32
CA ASP A 162 -7.65 -13.67 -16.46
C ASP A 162 -6.91 -12.38 -16.03
N GLY A 163 -6.53 -12.29 -14.75
CA GLY A 163 -5.87 -11.16 -14.15
C GLY A 163 -4.34 -11.23 -14.18
N LEU A 164 -3.73 -10.40 -13.34
CA LEU A 164 -2.29 -10.30 -13.18
C LEU A 164 -1.92 -10.20 -11.70
N LEU A 165 -0.91 -10.95 -11.29
CA LEU A 165 -0.22 -10.77 -10.02
C LEU A 165 1.20 -10.28 -10.28
N VAL A 166 1.54 -9.09 -9.75
CA VAL A 166 2.87 -8.46 -9.87
C VAL A 166 3.61 -8.62 -8.55
N VAL A 167 4.82 -9.19 -8.57
CA VAL A 167 5.52 -9.58 -7.35
C VAL A 167 7.01 -9.25 -7.39
N ASN A 168 7.56 -8.93 -6.22
CA ASN A 168 9.00 -8.73 -6.04
C ASN A 168 9.73 -10.08 -6.11
N ASN A 169 10.70 -10.18 -7.02
CA ASN A 169 11.45 -11.42 -7.27
C ASN A 169 12.55 -11.70 -6.23
N HIS A 170 12.92 -10.70 -5.42
CA HIS A 170 14.01 -10.81 -4.45
C HIS A 170 13.50 -11.12 -3.03
N ASP A 171 12.31 -11.65 -2.90
CA ASP A 171 11.72 -12.03 -1.63
C ASP A 171 11.34 -13.52 -1.66
N ASP A 172 12.10 -14.34 -0.93
CA ASP A 172 11.91 -15.79 -0.90
C ASP A 172 10.51 -16.19 -0.37
N ASN A 173 9.98 -15.43 0.57
CA ASN A 173 8.64 -15.68 1.10
C ASN A 173 7.56 -15.39 0.06
N VAL A 174 7.77 -14.35 -0.76
CA VAL A 174 6.90 -14.06 -1.91
C VAL A 174 6.97 -15.19 -2.92
N ALA A 175 8.17 -15.71 -3.23
CA ALA A 175 8.35 -16.82 -4.15
C ALA A 175 7.58 -18.10 -3.73
N VAL A 176 7.44 -18.34 -2.42
CA VAL A 176 6.62 -19.44 -1.88
C VAL A 176 5.13 -19.12 -2.02
N ALA A 177 4.69 -17.94 -1.63
CA ALA A 177 3.28 -17.55 -1.63
C ALA A 177 2.68 -17.58 -3.05
N VAL A 178 3.41 -17.11 -4.06
CA VAL A 178 2.92 -17.00 -5.44
C VAL A 178 2.69 -18.35 -6.13
N GLN A 179 3.22 -19.44 -5.62
CA GLN A 179 2.97 -20.80 -6.16
C GLN A 179 1.48 -21.16 -6.14
N ARG A 180 0.68 -20.49 -5.34
CA ARG A 180 -0.78 -20.69 -5.25
C ARG A 180 -1.59 -19.80 -6.21
N ALA A 181 -0.93 -18.95 -7.01
CA ALA A 181 -1.61 -18.11 -7.99
C ALA A 181 -2.14 -18.94 -9.16
N TYR A 182 -3.36 -18.63 -9.61
CA TYR A 182 -3.98 -19.22 -10.80
C TYR A 182 -3.97 -18.28 -12.00
N CYS A 183 -3.55 -17.04 -11.80
CA CYS A 183 -3.45 -16.00 -12.83
C CYS A 183 -2.03 -15.92 -13.39
N LYS A 184 -1.85 -15.06 -14.38
CA LYS A 184 -0.51 -14.68 -14.84
C LYS A 184 0.26 -14.00 -13.71
N VAL A 185 1.52 -14.40 -13.50
CA VAL A 185 2.47 -13.74 -12.60
C VAL A 185 3.51 -12.99 -13.43
N GLU A 186 3.78 -11.74 -13.10
CA GLU A 186 4.94 -10.97 -13.60
C GLU A 186 5.78 -10.53 -12.40
N THR A 187 7.09 -10.74 -12.51
CA THR A 187 8.06 -10.42 -11.47
C THR A 187 8.70 -9.05 -11.71
N TYR A 188 9.16 -8.39 -10.63
CA TYR A 188 9.97 -7.18 -10.74
C TYR A 188 11.15 -7.16 -9.77
N SER A 189 12.25 -6.50 -10.17
CA SER A 189 13.48 -6.36 -9.37
C SER A 189 14.33 -5.17 -9.82
N LEU A 190 15.51 -5.01 -9.21
CA LEU A 190 16.54 -4.04 -9.63
C LEU A 190 17.67 -4.67 -10.45
N ASP A 191 17.52 -5.89 -10.87
CA ASP A 191 18.42 -6.59 -11.76
C ASP A 191 17.62 -7.35 -12.84
N ASN A 192 18.32 -7.94 -13.80
CA ASN A 192 17.74 -8.60 -14.96
C ASN A 192 17.17 -10.01 -14.70
N SER A 193 16.93 -10.37 -13.43
CA SER A 193 16.34 -11.67 -13.05
C SER A 193 14.82 -11.72 -13.14
N SER A 194 14.18 -10.62 -13.56
CA SER A 194 12.71 -10.43 -13.50
C SER A 194 12.11 -10.04 -14.85
N ASP A 195 10.78 -10.23 -15.00
CA ASP A 195 10.05 -9.75 -16.18
C ASP A 195 10.15 -8.23 -16.36
N TRP A 196 10.14 -7.51 -15.23
CA TRP A 196 10.36 -6.06 -15.17
C TRP A 196 11.56 -5.77 -14.30
N TYR A 197 12.54 -5.05 -14.82
CA TYR A 197 13.64 -4.63 -13.97
C TYR A 197 14.06 -3.19 -14.21
N GLY A 198 14.66 -2.60 -13.18
CA GLY A 198 15.07 -1.21 -13.15
C GLY A 198 16.56 -1.04 -12.91
N GLU A 199 17.27 -0.36 -13.83
CA GLU A 199 18.64 0.10 -13.62
C GLU A 199 18.63 1.51 -13.06
N VAL A 200 19.04 1.67 -11.80
CA VAL A 200 19.12 2.99 -11.16
C VAL A 200 20.36 3.73 -11.69
N LEU A 201 20.13 4.91 -12.23
CA LEU A 201 21.21 5.76 -12.74
C LEU A 201 21.75 6.68 -11.65
N PRO A 202 23.07 6.96 -11.64
CA PRO A 202 23.63 7.92 -10.71
C PRO A 202 23.12 9.33 -11.05
N VAL A 203 22.42 9.95 -10.12
CA VAL A 203 21.96 11.35 -10.16
C VAL A 203 22.18 11.98 -8.80
N GLY A 204 22.19 13.32 -8.74
CA GLY A 204 22.31 14.08 -7.50
C GLY A 204 21.23 13.73 -6.47
N SER A 205 21.44 14.17 -5.24
CA SER A 205 20.60 13.87 -4.08
C SER A 205 19.12 14.23 -4.29
N GLY A 206 18.22 13.35 -3.83
CA GLY A 206 16.78 13.61 -3.74
C GLY A 206 15.93 13.16 -4.93
N ILE A 207 16.53 12.87 -6.08
CA ILE A 207 15.84 12.39 -7.30
C ILE A 207 16.35 11.00 -7.64
N LYS A 208 15.47 10.12 -8.09
CA LYS A 208 15.84 8.82 -8.68
C LYS A 208 15.53 8.85 -10.16
N ARG A 209 16.53 8.56 -10.98
CA ARG A 209 16.43 8.34 -12.43
C ARG A 209 16.76 6.88 -12.70
N PHE A 210 15.93 6.19 -13.47
CA PHE A 210 16.11 4.76 -13.71
C PHE A 210 15.57 4.37 -15.07
N ARG A 211 16.25 3.41 -15.68
CA ARG A 211 15.79 2.76 -16.90
C ARG A 211 14.98 1.54 -16.54
N VAL A 212 13.91 1.32 -17.26
CA VAL A 212 13.04 0.14 -17.07
C VAL A 212 13.14 -0.73 -18.29
N PHE A 213 13.24 -2.01 -18.05
CA PHE A 213 13.22 -3.06 -19.05
C PHE A 213 12.07 -4.01 -18.81
N LYS A 214 11.49 -4.53 -19.88
CA LYS A 214 10.49 -5.61 -19.85
C LYS A 214 10.99 -6.76 -20.67
N LYS A 215 11.26 -7.92 -20.03
CA LYS A 215 11.83 -9.11 -20.71
C LYS A 215 13.03 -8.75 -21.58
N ASP A 216 14.03 -8.14 -20.97
CA ASP A 216 15.28 -7.67 -21.55
C ASP A 216 15.17 -6.62 -22.67
N LYS A 217 13.97 -6.13 -22.95
CA LYS A 217 13.75 -5.04 -23.89
C LYS A 217 13.61 -3.72 -23.16
N PHE A 218 14.38 -2.72 -23.60
CA PHE A 218 14.23 -1.35 -23.07
C PHE A 218 12.78 -0.89 -23.19
N PHE A 219 12.18 -0.54 -22.06
CA PHE A 219 10.80 -0.06 -21.99
C PHE A 219 10.75 1.46 -22.05
N ASP A 220 11.37 2.15 -21.07
CA ASP A 220 11.53 3.61 -21.04
C ASP A 220 12.47 4.02 -19.89
N GLU A 221 12.71 5.34 -19.76
CA GLU A 221 13.42 5.96 -18.65
C GLU A 221 12.49 6.83 -17.83
N PHE A 222 12.56 6.70 -16.49
CA PHE A 222 11.67 7.34 -15.55
C PHE A 222 12.42 8.17 -14.51
N ILE A 223 11.71 9.13 -13.92
CA ILE A 223 12.20 9.98 -12.84
C ILE A 223 11.21 9.91 -11.68
N LEU A 224 11.74 9.80 -10.45
CA LEU A 224 11.01 9.95 -9.20
C LEU A 224 11.61 11.07 -8.38
N LYS A 225 10.76 11.93 -7.81
CA LYS A 225 11.16 13.02 -6.90
C LYS A 225 11.23 12.59 -5.43
N ILE A 226 10.85 11.36 -5.13
CA ILE A 226 10.97 10.79 -3.79
C ILE A 226 12.23 9.93 -3.70
N PRO A 227 13.00 10.03 -2.59
CA PRO A 227 14.24 9.29 -2.43
C PRO A 227 14.00 7.82 -2.07
N GLY A 228 15.09 7.07 -2.01
CA GLY A 228 15.08 5.66 -1.62
C GLY A 228 14.93 4.69 -2.80
N THR A 229 15.79 3.67 -2.83
CA THR A 229 15.80 2.65 -3.87
C THR A 229 14.54 1.77 -3.82
N HIS A 230 13.99 1.57 -2.62
CA HIS A 230 12.69 0.90 -2.44
C HIS A 230 11.54 1.59 -3.19
N ASN A 231 11.62 2.92 -3.40
CA ASN A 231 10.61 3.62 -4.19
C ASN A 231 10.74 3.37 -5.69
N VAL A 232 11.92 2.98 -6.18
CA VAL A 232 12.07 2.48 -7.55
C VAL A 232 11.38 1.12 -7.70
N LEU A 233 11.50 0.22 -6.71
CA LEU A 233 10.76 -1.05 -6.68
C LEU A 233 9.24 -0.81 -6.67
N ASN A 234 8.75 0.11 -5.84
CA ASN A 234 7.33 0.49 -5.82
C ASN A 234 6.87 1.03 -7.18
N ALA A 235 7.72 1.83 -7.85
CA ALA A 235 7.42 2.35 -9.18
C ALA A 235 7.41 1.26 -10.25
N LEU A 236 8.32 0.27 -10.20
CA LEU A 236 8.31 -0.88 -11.12
C LEU A 236 7.00 -1.66 -11.02
N ALA A 237 6.53 -1.94 -9.80
CA ALA A 237 5.24 -2.57 -9.59
C ALA A 237 4.09 -1.72 -10.18
N ALA A 238 4.10 -0.40 -9.96
CA ALA A 238 3.09 0.49 -10.51
C ALA A 238 3.12 0.56 -12.05
N ILE A 239 4.31 0.60 -12.65
CA ILE A 239 4.51 0.56 -14.11
C ILE A 239 3.97 -0.74 -14.70
N ALA A 240 4.27 -1.89 -14.09
CA ALA A 240 3.79 -3.20 -14.54
C ALA A 240 2.26 -3.27 -14.51
N VAL A 241 1.64 -2.87 -13.39
CA VAL A 241 0.18 -2.84 -13.22
C VAL A 241 -0.46 -1.90 -14.26
N CYS A 242 0.00 -0.66 -14.36
CA CYS A 242 -0.61 0.33 -15.25
C CYS A 242 -0.42 -0.03 -16.73
N THR A 243 0.71 -0.66 -17.09
CA THR A 243 0.91 -1.20 -18.44
C THR A 243 -0.07 -2.33 -18.76
N PHE A 244 -0.34 -3.23 -17.80
CA PHE A 244 -1.34 -4.30 -17.96
C PHE A 244 -2.76 -3.73 -18.12
N ILE A 245 -3.08 -2.65 -17.43
CA ILE A 245 -4.37 -1.95 -17.55
C ILE A 245 -4.53 -1.30 -18.94
N GLY A 246 -3.42 -1.02 -19.64
CA GLY A 246 -3.40 -0.38 -20.94
C GLY A 246 -3.13 1.12 -20.90
N VAL A 247 -2.56 1.63 -19.81
CA VAL A 247 -2.12 3.04 -19.72
C VAL A 247 -0.91 3.24 -20.63
N ASP A 248 -0.89 4.31 -21.38
CA ASP A 248 0.22 4.70 -22.25
C ASP A 248 1.46 5.12 -21.44
N LYS A 249 2.63 4.95 -22.05
CA LYS A 249 3.92 5.23 -21.39
C LYS A 249 4.09 6.68 -20.98
N ASP A 250 3.61 7.61 -21.76
CA ASP A 250 3.78 9.05 -21.50
C ASP A 250 2.97 9.49 -20.29
N SER A 251 1.76 8.96 -20.12
CA SER A 251 0.95 9.15 -18.92
C SER A 251 1.62 8.57 -17.68
N ILE A 252 2.19 7.35 -17.75
CA ILE A 252 2.94 6.74 -16.65
C ILE A 252 4.14 7.60 -16.28
N LYS A 253 4.91 8.03 -17.27
CA LYS A 253 6.12 8.84 -17.10
C LYS A 253 5.81 10.21 -16.47
N THR A 254 4.79 10.88 -16.97
CA THR A 254 4.34 12.18 -16.46
C THR A 254 3.89 12.08 -15.00
N ALA A 255 3.10 11.07 -14.68
CA ALA A 255 2.60 10.85 -13.33
C ALA A 255 3.73 10.58 -12.33
N LEU A 256 4.66 9.68 -12.66
CA LEU A 256 5.79 9.36 -11.77
C LEU A 256 6.74 10.54 -11.59
N ALA A 257 6.99 11.33 -12.64
CA ALA A 257 7.83 12.53 -12.56
C ALA A 257 7.19 13.65 -11.73
N SER A 258 5.88 13.69 -11.60
CA SER A 258 5.15 14.65 -10.76
C SER A 258 4.88 14.16 -9.34
N PHE A 259 4.99 12.86 -9.08
CA PHE A 259 4.64 12.25 -7.81
C PHE A 259 5.52 12.75 -6.65
N LEU A 260 4.90 13.33 -5.63
CA LEU A 260 5.57 13.89 -4.45
C LEU A 260 5.51 12.99 -3.20
N GLY A 261 4.83 11.84 -3.31
CA GLY A 261 4.68 10.88 -2.22
C GLY A 261 3.34 11.01 -1.49
N ALA A 262 3.21 10.22 -0.43
CA ALA A 262 2.11 10.32 0.51
C ALA A 262 2.57 11.02 1.79
N ASN A 263 1.68 11.72 2.46
CA ASN A 263 1.96 12.34 3.75
C ASN A 263 2.49 11.30 4.74
N ARG A 264 3.47 11.70 5.54
CA ARG A 264 4.16 10.84 6.50
C ARG A 264 4.88 9.63 5.86
N ARG A 265 5.33 9.76 4.61
CA ARG A 265 6.19 8.79 3.89
C ARG A 265 7.36 9.55 3.29
N PHE A 266 8.42 9.71 4.09
CA PHE A 266 9.57 10.56 3.79
C PHE A 266 9.13 12.00 3.40
N GLN A 267 8.14 12.51 4.11
CA GLN A 267 7.55 13.82 3.83
C GLN A 267 8.48 14.94 4.31
N ILE A 268 8.94 15.77 3.40
CA ILE A 268 9.66 17.00 3.78
C ILE A 268 8.63 18.00 4.31
N VAL A 269 8.65 18.21 5.64
CA VAL A 269 7.76 19.15 6.33
C VAL A 269 8.23 20.58 6.13
N GLY A 270 9.54 20.80 6.05
CA GLY A 270 10.10 22.10 5.81
C GLY A 270 11.63 22.13 5.89
N VAL A 271 12.19 23.27 5.45
CA VAL A 271 13.61 23.56 5.52
C VAL A 271 13.80 24.92 6.18
N ARG A 272 14.58 24.99 7.26
CA ARG A 272 14.90 26.25 7.95
C ARG A 272 16.33 26.23 8.45
N SER A 273 17.09 27.28 8.19
CA SER A 273 18.48 27.45 8.63
C SER A 273 19.39 26.26 8.28
N GLY A 274 19.20 25.68 7.09
CA GLY A 274 19.95 24.51 6.64
C GLY A 274 19.52 23.17 7.27
N ILE A 275 18.48 23.15 8.10
CA ILE A 275 17.91 21.97 8.69
C ILE A 275 16.67 21.56 7.88
N THR A 276 16.67 20.34 7.35
CA THR A 276 15.49 19.72 6.73
C THR A 276 14.76 18.86 7.76
N VAL A 277 13.47 19.08 7.94
CA VAL A 277 12.60 18.27 8.80
C VAL A 277 11.80 17.30 7.93
N ILE A 278 11.92 16.02 8.25
CA ILE A 278 11.24 14.93 7.53
C ILE A 278 10.32 14.19 8.50
N ASP A 279 9.06 13.98 8.12
CA ASP A 279 8.11 13.13 8.83
C ASP A 279 7.96 11.78 8.10
N ASP A 280 8.14 10.69 8.84
CA ASP A 280 7.95 9.33 8.32
C ASP A 280 7.17 8.47 9.32
N TYR A 281 6.26 7.67 8.84
CA TYR A 281 5.44 6.75 9.65
C TYR A 281 6.19 5.45 10.03
N ALA A 282 7.50 5.42 9.90
CA ALA A 282 8.33 4.30 10.31
C ALA A 282 8.15 4.01 11.81
N HIS A 283 7.75 2.79 12.15
CA HIS A 283 7.40 2.40 13.52
C HIS A 283 7.91 1.00 13.89
N ASN A 284 8.68 0.36 13.02
CA ASN A 284 9.42 -0.87 13.30
C ASN A 284 10.88 -0.71 12.87
N PRO A 285 11.81 -1.57 13.34
CA PRO A 285 13.25 -1.43 13.10
C PRO A 285 13.61 -1.32 11.61
N VAL A 286 13.06 -2.18 10.77
CA VAL A 286 13.34 -2.21 9.32
C VAL A 286 12.92 -0.89 8.66
N LYS A 287 11.71 -0.39 8.97
CA LYS A 287 11.20 0.89 8.44
C LYS A 287 12.04 2.07 8.93
N CYS A 288 12.43 2.09 10.22
CA CYS A 288 13.27 3.14 10.79
C CYS A 288 14.66 3.15 10.15
N ALA A 289 15.28 1.98 9.97
CA ALA A 289 16.58 1.87 9.30
C ALA A 289 16.51 2.36 7.84
N ALA A 290 15.46 2.00 7.09
CA ALA A 290 15.26 2.45 5.71
C ALA A 290 15.04 3.97 5.61
N ALA A 291 14.27 4.56 6.54
CA ALA A 291 14.05 6.01 6.58
C ALA A 291 15.36 6.76 6.88
N ILE A 292 16.14 6.31 7.88
CA ILE A 292 17.43 6.89 8.23
C ILE A 292 18.44 6.75 7.07
N ALA A 293 18.53 5.57 6.46
CA ALA A 293 19.41 5.33 5.31
C ALA A 293 19.05 6.23 4.13
N SER A 294 17.78 6.54 3.93
CA SER A 294 17.33 7.48 2.89
C SER A 294 17.73 8.94 3.18
N CYS A 295 17.93 9.30 4.45
CA CYS A 295 18.38 10.64 4.87
C CYS A 295 19.89 10.82 4.76
N GLN A 296 20.68 9.77 4.97
CA GLN A 296 22.14 9.84 5.05
C GLN A 296 22.81 10.49 3.82
N PRO A 297 22.39 10.20 2.56
CA PRO A 297 22.99 10.86 1.39
C PRO A 297 22.61 12.34 1.24
N LEU A 298 21.62 12.82 1.99
CA LEU A 298 21.07 14.17 1.88
C LEU A 298 21.68 15.16 2.86
N ALA A 299 22.36 14.69 3.91
CA ALA A 299 22.89 15.55 4.98
C ALA A 299 24.14 14.96 5.61
N SER A 300 25.03 15.83 6.08
CA SER A 300 26.24 15.43 6.83
C SER A 300 25.93 14.89 8.22
N LYS A 301 24.76 15.19 8.78
CA LYS A 301 24.30 14.72 10.09
C LYS A 301 22.81 14.44 10.03
N VAL A 302 22.41 13.26 10.49
CA VAL A 302 21.00 12.87 10.67
C VAL A 302 20.72 12.76 12.17
N VAL A 303 19.62 13.37 12.61
CA VAL A 303 19.08 13.22 13.97
C VAL A 303 17.72 12.55 13.84
N ALA A 304 17.57 11.35 14.37
CA ALA A 304 16.32 10.62 14.38
C ALA A 304 15.57 10.87 15.70
N TRP A 305 14.30 11.25 15.57
CA TRP A 305 13.37 11.35 16.69
C TRP A 305 12.31 10.30 16.53
N PHE A 306 12.31 9.29 17.41
CA PHE A 306 11.42 8.13 17.32
C PHE A 306 10.34 8.18 18.39
N GLN A 307 9.09 7.97 17.97
CA GLN A 307 7.95 7.75 18.87
C GLN A 307 7.43 6.33 18.68
N PRO A 308 7.54 5.44 19.68
CA PRO A 308 6.99 4.09 19.62
C PRO A 308 5.49 4.11 19.34
N HIS A 309 5.03 3.18 18.50
CA HIS A 309 3.62 3.05 18.16
C HIS A 309 3.09 1.65 18.57
N GLY A 310 2.16 1.65 19.53
CA GLY A 310 1.56 0.43 20.07
C GLY A 310 2.42 -0.32 21.09
N TYR A 311 1.78 -0.81 22.16
CA TYR A 311 2.48 -1.53 23.24
C TYR A 311 2.94 -2.92 22.79
N GLY A 312 2.11 -3.64 22.01
CA GLY A 312 2.42 -4.98 21.51
C GLY A 312 3.65 -4.99 20.61
N PRO A 313 3.66 -4.29 19.47
CA PRO A 313 4.81 -4.20 18.58
C PRO A 313 6.08 -3.73 19.28
N THR A 314 5.99 -2.68 20.11
CA THR A 314 7.15 -2.16 20.85
C THR A 314 7.74 -3.20 21.81
N ARG A 315 6.91 -4.05 22.44
CA ARG A 315 7.39 -5.11 23.33
C ARG A 315 8.12 -6.22 22.56
N PHE A 316 7.63 -6.62 21.39
CA PHE A 316 8.24 -7.69 20.58
C PHE A 316 9.52 -7.23 19.89
N LEU A 317 9.57 -5.98 19.41
CA LEU A 317 10.68 -5.42 18.63
C LEU A 317 11.68 -4.62 19.48
N ARG A 318 11.63 -4.76 20.79
CA ARG A 318 12.46 -3.97 21.74
C ARG A 318 13.95 -4.29 21.66
N ALA A 319 14.30 -5.50 21.25
CA ALA A 319 15.69 -5.97 21.19
C ALA A 319 16.38 -5.59 19.87
N ASP A 320 15.62 -5.21 18.84
CA ASP A 320 16.11 -4.81 17.52
C ASP A 320 16.36 -3.29 17.47
#